data_f43f2799cc13f0bdf84f6f4638aa03e3
#
_entry.id   f43f2799cc13f0bdf84f6f4638aa03e3
#
_cell.length_a   1.000
_cell.length_b   1.000
_cell.length_c   1.000
_cell.angle_alpha   90.00
_cell.angle_beta   90.00
_cell.angle_gamma   90.00
#
_symmetry.space_group_name_H-M   'P 1'
#
loop_
_entity.id
_entity.type
_entity.pdbx_description
1 polymer ?
#
loop_
_entity_poly.entity_id
_entity_poly.type
_entity_poly.pdbx_seq_one_letter_code
_entity_poly.pdbx_strand_id
1 'polypeptide(L)'
;MDSAAQELIDRYGADPDNIESALDLAADPERRIKFQADVQGYVDMSISSTINLPAWGSDLNNEDTVEPFADMLARYAHRLRGFTCYADGSRGGQPLTAVPYSEASNRQGEELVETHDICDITGHGGSCGV
;
A
#
# COMPACT_ATOMS: atom_id res chain seq x y z
N MET A 1 -3.23 -13.87 3.37
CA MET A 1 -3.93 -12.92 4.26
C MET A 1 -3.03 -12.52 5.40
N ASP A 2 -3.15 -11.29 5.92
CA ASP A 2 -2.46 -10.86 7.13
C ASP A 2 -2.88 -11.69 8.34
N SER A 3 -1.91 -12.12 9.17
CA SER A 3 -2.17 -13.02 10.29
C SER A 3 -3.00 -12.37 11.41
N ALA A 4 -2.85 -11.06 11.62
CA ALA A 4 -3.62 -10.35 12.64
C ALA A 4 -5.08 -10.19 12.19
N ALA A 5 -5.33 -9.93 10.90
CA ALA A 5 -6.68 -9.91 10.34
C ALA A 5 -7.35 -11.28 10.44
N GLN A 6 -6.61 -12.36 10.15
CA GLN A 6 -7.12 -13.72 10.31
C GLN A 6 -7.47 -14.04 11.78
N GLU A 7 -6.64 -13.64 12.73
CA GLU A 7 -6.93 -13.82 14.16
C GLU A 7 -8.19 -13.07 14.60
N LEU A 8 -8.40 -11.86 14.09
CA LEU A 8 -9.62 -11.10 14.40
C LEU A 8 -10.88 -11.83 13.90
N ILE A 9 -10.82 -12.43 12.73
CA ILE A 9 -11.93 -13.20 12.17
C ILE A 9 -12.17 -14.49 12.98
N ASP A 10 -11.12 -15.30 13.16
CA ASP A 10 -11.23 -16.64 13.73
C ASP A 10 -11.54 -16.60 15.23
N ARG A 11 -10.93 -15.68 15.97
CA ARG A 11 -11.01 -15.65 17.43
C ARG A 11 -12.12 -14.74 17.96
N TYR A 12 -12.38 -13.64 17.26
CA TYR A 12 -13.32 -12.63 17.72
C TYR A 12 -14.56 -12.50 16.83
N GLY A 13 -14.65 -13.29 15.75
CA GLY A 13 -15.79 -13.26 14.85
C GLY A 13 -15.94 -11.92 14.12
N ALA A 14 -14.82 -11.21 13.88
CA ALA A 14 -14.86 -9.96 13.15
C ALA A 14 -15.34 -10.20 11.71
N ASP A 15 -16.19 -9.31 11.23
CA ASP A 15 -16.60 -9.32 9.83
C ASP A 15 -15.41 -8.85 8.96
N PRO A 16 -14.94 -9.67 8.00
CA PRO A 16 -13.82 -9.32 7.14
C PRO A 16 -14.00 -8.00 6.39
N ASP A 17 -15.24 -7.68 6.00
CA ASP A 17 -15.55 -6.47 5.24
C ASP A 17 -15.45 -5.19 6.10
N ASN A 18 -15.40 -5.34 7.42
CA ASN A 18 -15.22 -4.23 8.36
C ASN A 18 -13.77 -4.08 8.84
N ILE A 19 -12.85 -4.93 8.39
CA ILE A 19 -11.42 -4.80 8.72
C ILE A 19 -10.77 -3.87 7.70
N GLU A 20 -10.42 -2.66 8.13
CA GLU A 20 -9.74 -1.69 7.27
C GLU A 20 -8.41 -2.23 6.73
N SER A 21 -8.25 -2.13 5.44
CA SER A 21 -7.02 -2.46 4.71
C SER A 21 -6.15 -1.21 4.47
N ALA A 22 -4.93 -1.43 4.00
CA ALA A 22 -4.06 -0.34 3.57
C ALA A 22 -4.64 0.46 2.38
N LEU A 23 -5.59 -0.12 1.62
CA LEU A 23 -6.26 0.55 0.51
C LEU A 23 -7.38 1.46 0.98
N ASP A 24 -8.11 1.07 2.02
CA ASP A 24 -9.11 1.95 2.62
C ASP A 24 -8.44 3.22 3.16
N LEU A 25 -7.23 3.07 3.72
CA LEU A 25 -6.41 4.19 4.17
C LEU A 25 -5.78 5.01 3.02
N ALA A 26 -5.79 4.51 1.78
CA ALA A 26 -5.32 5.27 0.63
C ALA A 26 -6.21 6.50 0.34
N ALA A 27 -7.49 6.43 0.69
CA ALA A 27 -8.42 7.56 0.60
C ALA A 27 -8.21 8.60 1.73
N ASP A 28 -7.49 8.24 2.80
CA ASP A 28 -7.16 9.13 3.93
C ASP A 28 -5.67 9.06 4.28
N PRO A 29 -4.79 9.61 3.44
CA PRO A 29 -3.35 9.59 3.67
C PRO A 29 -2.94 10.35 4.93
N GLU A 30 -3.69 11.35 5.36
CA GLU A 30 -3.40 12.10 6.59
C GLU A 30 -3.52 11.20 7.83
N ARG A 31 -4.54 10.39 7.93
CA ARG A 31 -4.73 9.42 9.02
C ARG A 31 -3.54 8.44 9.07
N ARG A 32 -3.07 7.99 7.92
CA ARG A 32 -1.92 7.08 7.82
C ARG A 32 -0.62 7.73 8.29
N ILE A 33 -0.34 8.95 7.83
CA ILE A 33 0.86 9.71 8.21
C ILE A 33 0.82 10.06 9.70
N LYS A 34 -0.33 10.52 10.20
CA LYS A 34 -0.51 10.83 11.63
C LYS A 34 -0.23 9.60 12.49
N PHE A 35 -0.76 8.44 12.13
CA PHE A 35 -0.49 7.18 12.84
C PHE A 35 1.01 6.86 12.88
N GLN A 36 1.70 6.94 11.74
CA GLN A 36 3.15 6.73 11.69
C GLN A 36 3.90 7.72 12.57
N ALA A 37 3.53 9.01 12.54
CA ALA A 37 4.14 10.05 13.35
C ALA A 37 3.93 9.82 14.85
N ASP A 38 2.74 9.37 15.25
CA ASP A 38 2.43 9.06 16.64
C ASP A 38 3.26 7.87 17.13
N VAL A 39 3.35 6.78 16.36
CA VAL A 39 4.16 5.60 16.72
C VAL A 39 5.66 5.94 16.71
N GLN A 40 6.14 6.77 15.78
CA GLN A 40 7.56 7.17 15.70
C GLN A 40 8.02 7.85 16.99
N GLY A 41 7.13 8.50 17.73
CA GLY A 41 7.45 9.12 19.03
C GLY A 41 7.89 8.11 20.12
N TYR A 42 7.60 6.83 19.94
CA TYR A 42 7.92 5.74 20.87
C TYR A 42 9.03 4.81 20.36
N VAL A 43 9.59 5.07 19.19
CA VAL A 43 10.58 4.21 18.54
C VAL A 43 11.82 5.02 18.18
N ASP A 44 12.99 4.55 18.63
CA ASP A 44 14.27 5.22 18.38
C ASP A 44 14.73 5.11 16.91
N MET A 45 14.43 3.98 16.27
CA MET A 45 14.78 3.75 14.87
C MET A 45 13.71 4.30 13.93
N SER A 46 14.06 4.49 12.67
CA SER A 46 13.11 4.89 11.64
C SER A 46 12.07 3.78 11.42
N ILE A 47 10.80 4.17 11.42
CA ILE A 47 9.71 3.28 11.03
C ILE A 47 9.58 3.32 9.51
N SER A 48 9.65 2.14 8.89
CA SER A 48 9.33 1.99 7.47
C SER A 48 7.82 1.84 7.30
N SER A 49 7.22 2.74 6.57
CA SER A 49 5.80 2.65 6.24
C SER A 49 5.57 3.19 4.84
N THR A 50 4.83 2.43 4.04
CA THR A 50 4.45 2.84 2.69
C THR A 50 3.04 3.37 2.70
N ILE A 51 2.85 4.53 2.10
CA ILE A 51 1.55 5.14 1.86
C ILE A 51 1.18 4.84 0.41
N ASN A 52 0.13 4.08 0.22
CA ASN A 52 -0.43 3.86 -1.09
C ASN A 52 -1.43 4.98 -1.37
N LEU A 53 -1.23 5.71 -2.45
CA LEU A 53 -2.17 6.71 -2.93
C LEU A 53 -3.04 6.07 -4.02
N PRO A 54 -4.25 6.57 -4.25
CA PRO A 54 -5.03 6.18 -5.41
C PRO A 54 -4.26 6.40 -6.71
N ALA A 55 -4.67 5.74 -7.79
CA ALA A 55 -4.04 5.87 -9.09
C ALA A 55 -3.97 7.35 -9.51
N TRP A 56 -2.85 7.74 -10.13
CA TRP A 56 -2.67 9.09 -10.66
C TRP A 56 -3.72 9.41 -11.72
N GLY A 57 -4.30 10.60 -11.65
CA GLY A 57 -5.40 11.04 -12.52
C GLY A 57 -6.80 10.68 -12.00
N SER A 58 -6.90 10.04 -10.82
CA SER A 58 -8.18 9.85 -10.13
C SER A 58 -8.64 11.13 -9.42
N ASP A 59 -9.91 11.17 -9.00
CA ASP A 59 -10.47 12.31 -8.24
C ASP A 59 -9.72 12.57 -6.92
N LEU A 60 -9.08 11.53 -6.35
CA LEU A 60 -8.37 11.60 -5.07
C LEU A 60 -6.85 11.76 -5.23
N ASN A 61 -6.31 11.67 -6.45
CA ASN A 61 -4.87 11.80 -6.72
C ASN A 61 -4.63 12.37 -8.12
N ASN A 62 -4.51 13.69 -8.22
CA ASN A 62 -4.34 14.45 -9.45
C ASN A 62 -3.56 15.76 -9.15
N GLU A 63 -3.40 16.60 -10.15
CA GLU A 63 -2.63 17.86 -10.01
C GLU A 63 -3.16 18.76 -8.89
N ASP A 64 -4.48 18.83 -8.70
CA ASP A 64 -5.11 19.68 -7.69
C ASP A 64 -4.89 19.15 -6.26
N THR A 65 -4.59 17.87 -6.10
CA THR A 65 -4.36 17.24 -4.79
C THR A 65 -2.89 17.30 -4.34
N VAL A 66 -1.95 17.70 -5.21
CA VAL A 66 -0.52 17.73 -4.91
C VAL A 66 -0.19 18.73 -3.81
N GLU A 67 -0.67 19.96 -3.92
CA GLU A 67 -0.40 21.01 -2.94
C GLU A 67 -1.01 20.69 -1.58
N PRO A 68 -2.30 20.30 -1.45
CA PRO A 68 -2.87 19.84 -0.19
C PRO A 68 -2.13 18.67 0.44
N PHE A 69 -1.66 17.71 -0.37
CA PHE A 69 -0.87 16.59 0.12
C PHE A 69 0.51 17.03 0.63
N ALA A 70 1.19 17.94 -0.07
CA ALA A 70 2.47 18.49 0.34
C ALA A 70 2.35 19.28 1.66
N ASP A 71 1.32 20.10 1.81
CA ASP A 71 1.04 20.84 3.04
C ASP A 71 0.74 19.90 4.22
N MET A 72 -0.03 18.87 3.98
CA MET A 72 -0.29 17.83 4.97
C MET A 72 1.01 17.15 5.39
N LEU A 73 1.85 16.75 4.45
CA LEU A 73 3.16 16.16 4.72
C LEU A 73 4.06 17.09 5.55
N ALA A 74 4.10 18.37 5.21
CA ALA A 74 4.90 19.37 5.92
C ALA A 74 4.50 19.49 7.40
N ARG A 75 3.22 19.33 7.73
CA ARG A 75 2.73 19.34 9.12
C ARG A 75 3.30 18.19 9.97
N TYR A 76 3.54 17.03 9.37
CA TYR A 76 3.99 15.82 10.08
C TYR A 76 5.48 15.51 9.89
N ALA A 77 6.16 16.11 8.90
CA ALA A 77 7.53 15.78 8.50
C ALA A 77 8.53 15.82 9.66
N HIS A 78 8.40 16.79 10.57
CA HIS A 78 9.29 16.92 11.72
C HIS A 78 9.17 15.79 12.75
N ARG A 79 8.11 14.97 12.66
CA ARG A 79 7.85 13.81 13.53
C ARG A 79 8.20 12.48 12.87
N LEU A 80 8.54 12.50 11.58
CA LEU A 80 8.88 11.32 10.79
C LEU A 80 10.39 11.25 10.60
N ARG A 81 10.95 10.05 10.57
CA ARG A 81 12.37 9.81 10.23
C ARG A 81 12.54 9.26 8.82
N GLY A 82 11.46 8.88 8.18
CA GLY A 82 11.40 8.40 6.80
C GLY A 82 9.97 8.17 6.40
N PHE A 83 9.71 8.30 5.12
CA PHE A 83 8.38 8.04 4.58
C PHE A 83 8.51 7.66 3.11
N THR A 84 7.59 6.84 2.63
CA THR A 84 7.53 6.41 1.24
C THR A 84 6.08 6.46 0.78
N CYS A 85 5.82 7.00 -0.41
CA CYS A 85 4.50 6.93 -1.02
C CYS A 85 4.58 6.48 -2.49
N TYR A 86 3.55 5.80 -2.93
CA TYR A 86 3.38 5.35 -4.31
C TYR A 86 1.94 5.57 -4.74
N ALA A 87 1.75 6.05 -5.96
CA ALA A 87 0.44 5.99 -6.60
C ALA A 87 0.18 4.55 -7.09
N ASP A 88 -1.05 4.09 -6.97
CA ASP A 88 -1.45 2.77 -7.45
C ASP A 88 -1.17 2.65 -8.95
N GLY A 89 -0.65 1.49 -9.36
CA GLY A 89 -0.24 1.24 -10.75
C GLY A 89 1.02 1.98 -11.23
N SER A 90 1.68 2.79 -10.37
CA SER A 90 2.87 3.56 -10.78
C SER A 90 4.15 2.72 -10.90
N ARG A 91 4.15 1.48 -10.41
CA ARG A 91 5.29 0.56 -10.46
C ARG A 91 4.93 -0.72 -11.19
N GLY A 92 5.73 -1.11 -12.16
CA GLY A 92 5.73 -2.48 -12.65
C GLY A 92 6.17 -3.42 -11.52
N GLY A 93 5.39 -4.49 -11.26
CA GLY A 93 5.67 -5.41 -10.15
C GLY A 93 5.31 -4.82 -8.78
N GLN A 94 4.12 -4.25 -8.67
CA GLN A 94 3.59 -3.76 -7.41
C GLN A 94 3.55 -4.91 -6.37
N PRO A 95 4.22 -4.78 -5.21
CA PRO A 95 4.43 -5.91 -4.31
C PRO A 95 3.15 -6.42 -3.64
N LEU A 96 2.12 -5.58 -3.57
CA LEU A 96 0.84 -5.92 -2.97
C LEU A 96 -0.29 -5.39 -3.84
N THR A 97 -1.20 -6.27 -4.21
CA THR A 97 -2.45 -5.94 -4.89
C THR A 97 -3.61 -6.34 -3.99
N ALA A 98 -4.61 -5.46 -3.90
CA ALA A 98 -5.80 -5.80 -3.14
C ALA A 98 -6.60 -6.90 -3.83
N VAL A 99 -7.03 -7.85 -3.04
CA VAL A 99 -7.98 -8.88 -3.45
C VAL A 99 -9.10 -8.98 -2.42
N PRO A 100 -10.33 -9.31 -2.83
CA PRO A 100 -11.43 -9.57 -1.90
C PRO A 100 -11.06 -10.68 -0.90
N TYR A 101 -11.58 -10.58 0.33
CA TYR A 101 -11.34 -11.60 1.35
C TYR A 101 -11.68 -13.01 0.87
N SER A 102 -12.81 -13.17 0.17
CA SER A 102 -13.26 -14.45 -0.38
C SER A 102 -12.24 -15.07 -1.34
N GLU A 103 -11.60 -14.27 -2.17
CA GLU A 103 -10.53 -14.73 -3.07
C GLU A 103 -9.28 -15.13 -2.28
N ALA A 104 -8.84 -14.29 -1.35
CA ALA A 104 -7.69 -14.57 -0.50
C ALA A 104 -7.89 -15.85 0.34
N SER A 105 -9.10 -16.05 0.89
CA SER A 105 -9.44 -17.22 1.68
C SER A 105 -9.45 -18.51 0.85
N ASN A 106 -9.99 -18.45 -0.37
CA ASN A 106 -10.05 -19.62 -1.25
C ASN A 106 -8.67 -20.08 -1.74
N ARG A 107 -7.69 -19.17 -1.76
CA ARG A 107 -6.32 -19.44 -2.19
C ARG A 107 -5.35 -19.65 -1.02
N GLN A 108 -5.85 -19.78 0.19
CA GLN A 108 -5.03 -20.01 1.37
C GLN A 108 -4.27 -21.35 1.26
N GLY A 109 -2.95 -21.28 1.35
CA GLY A 109 -2.07 -22.46 1.22
C GLY A 109 -1.62 -22.77 -0.22
N GLU A 110 -2.07 -22.02 -1.22
CA GLU A 110 -1.50 -22.10 -2.55
C GLU A 110 -0.10 -21.46 -2.55
N GLU A 111 0.88 -22.16 -3.11
CA GLU A 111 2.19 -21.60 -3.37
C GLU A 111 2.09 -20.65 -4.58
N LEU A 112 2.32 -19.36 -4.34
CA LEU A 112 2.41 -18.38 -5.43
C LEU A 112 3.73 -18.61 -6.17
N VAL A 113 3.66 -19.25 -7.33
CA VAL A 113 4.76 -19.27 -8.29
C VAL A 113 4.76 -17.92 -9.00
N GLU A 114 5.65 -17.01 -8.59
CA GLU A 114 5.93 -15.81 -9.38
C GLU A 114 6.49 -16.26 -10.74
N THR A 115 5.68 -16.16 -11.77
CA THR A 115 6.20 -16.15 -13.13
C THR A 115 6.86 -14.79 -13.31
N HIS A 116 8.15 -14.72 -13.03
CA HIS A 116 8.94 -13.61 -13.52
C HIS A 116 8.92 -13.70 -15.04
N ASP A 117 8.19 -12.81 -15.70
CA ASP A 117 8.49 -12.46 -17.07
C ASP A 117 9.88 -11.82 -17.06
N ILE A 118 10.89 -12.68 -17.13
CA ILE A 118 12.25 -12.25 -17.39
C ILE A 118 12.18 -11.66 -18.79
N CYS A 119 12.19 -10.33 -18.88
CA CYS A 119 12.52 -9.66 -20.14
C CYS A 119 13.85 -10.28 -20.60
N ASP A 120 13.79 -11.12 -21.61
CA ASP A 120 14.97 -11.76 -22.19
C ASP A 120 15.80 -10.66 -22.86
N ILE A 121 16.80 -10.17 -22.12
CA ILE A 121 17.72 -9.12 -22.55
C ILE A 121 18.65 -9.64 -23.69
N THR A 122 18.59 -10.93 -24.01
CA THR A 122 19.46 -11.57 -24.98
C THR A 122 18.84 -11.77 -26.36
N GLY A 123 17.56 -11.46 -26.56
CA GLY A 123 16.83 -11.67 -27.82
C GLY A 123 16.45 -10.36 -28.51
N HIS A 124 17.03 -10.11 -29.63
CA HIS A 124 16.73 -9.12 -30.68
C HIS A 124 15.28 -8.61 -30.71
N GLY A 125 15.07 -7.34 -30.31
CA GLY A 125 14.02 -6.51 -30.94
C GLY A 125 12.60 -6.74 -30.45
N GLY A 126 12.33 -6.90 -29.14
CA GLY A 126 10.99 -6.88 -28.58
C GLY A 126 10.74 -5.57 -27.85
N SER A 127 9.81 -4.74 -28.34
CA SER A 127 9.27 -3.56 -27.71
C SER A 127 8.60 -3.97 -26.41
N CYS A 128 9.15 -3.54 -25.26
CA CYS A 128 8.39 -3.52 -24.02
C CYS A 128 7.29 -2.46 -24.19
N GLY A 129 6.04 -2.89 -24.36
CA GLY A 129 4.90 -1.99 -24.38
C GLY A 129 4.76 -1.27 -23.03
N VAL A 130 4.61 0.03 -23.14
CA VAL A 130 4.31 0.97 -22.06
C VAL A 130 2.88 0.77 -21.61
#